data_fed4c5f9d5ae909b9141378aaebf4dbb
#
_entry.id   fed4c5f9d5ae909b9141378aaebf4dbb
#
_cell.length_a   1.000
_cell.length_b   1.000
_cell.length_c   1.000
_cell.angle_alpha   90.00
_cell.angle_beta   90.00
_cell.angle_gamma   90.00
#
_symmetry.space_group_name_H-M   'P 1'
#
loop_
_entity.id
_entity.type
_entity.pdbx_description
1 polymer ?
#
loop_
_entity_poly.entity_id
_entity_poly.type
_entity_poly.pdbx_seq_one_letter_code
_entity_poly.pdbx_strand_id
1 'polypeptide(L)'
;MSVNEAKTAILNNKTALGIEFGSTRIKAVLVDDKYDPIASGSYEWENRYENGVWTYSLDDIHKGLQGSYSDLVKDVQEKYGVELTSVGALGISAMMHGYMPFDKDGKLLVPFRTWRNNITGEASEKLMKLFQYNIPQRWSIAHLYQAILNGEEHVKDIDYMCTLEAYVHRMLTGKRVLGIGDAAGMFPVDSEKKDYNQEMVEKFDKLVEPYGFPWKLRDIMPEVMVAGQDAGTLTEEGAKFLDPTGKLKAGIPMCPPEGDAGTGMVATNSVKQRTGNVSAGTSVFAMIVLEKALSKPYKEIDMVTTPAGDAVAMAHSNNCTSDLNAWVNVFKEFAEAMGMEVDMNKLFGTLYNKALEGDPDCGGLLSYCYFSGEHMTGFEEGRPLFVRSPESKFTLANFMRTNLYTCLGAMRVGLNILIDQEHVKIDRLLGHGGLFKTKGVGQQILADAVNAPVSVMSTAGEGGAWGIALLAAYLVDKKDGETLDEFLDNCVFAGNEGSTLDPEPEGVKGFNEFMDRYLTGLPIERAAVESKIW
;
A
#
# COMPACT_ATOMS: atom_id res chain seq x y z
N MET A 1 19.04 -19.18 -8.48
CA MET A 1 19.52 -20.25 -7.55
C MET A 1 19.29 -21.65 -8.15
N SER A 2 20.11 -22.65 -7.84
CA SER A 2 19.85 -24.05 -8.25
C SER A 2 18.82 -24.71 -7.31
N VAL A 3 18.10 -25.72 -7.83
CA VAL A 3 17.13 -26.51 -7.02
C VAL A 3 17.77 -27.11 -5.76
N ASN A 4 19.04 -27.52 -5.84
CA ASN A 4 19.78 -28.08 -4.72
C ASN A 4 20.13 -27.06 -3.63
N GLU A 5 20.44 -25.82 -3.98
CA GLU A 5 20.71 -24.74 -3.01
C GLU A 5 19.42 -24.38 -2.26
N ALA A 6 18.30 -24.15 -2.96
CA ALA A 6 17.00 -23.90 -2.35
C ALA A 6 16.58 -25.04 -1.41
N LYS A 7 16.72 -26.30 -1.84
CA LYS A 7 16.47 -27.46 -1.00
C LYS A 7 17.32 -27.47 0.26
N THR A 8 18.61 -27.11 0.16
CA THR A 8 19.51 -27.02 1.30
C THR A 8 19.12 -25.92 2.27
N ALA A 9 18.69 -24.76 1.76
CA ALA A 9 18.20 -23.66 2.58
C ALA A 9 16.94 -24.08 3.38
N ILE A 10 15.97 -24.76 2.73
CA ILE A 10 14.77 -25.27 3.38
C ILE A 10 15.12 -26.27 4.50
N LEU A 11 15.96 -27.28 4.21
CA LEU A 11 16.32 -28.33 5.18
C LEU A 11 17.10 -27.79 6.39
N ASN A 12 17.82 -26.69 6.22
CA ASN A 12 18.60 -26.03 7.28
C ASN A 12 17.86 -24.89 7.98
N ASN A 13 16.57 -24.68 7.71
CA ASN A 13 15.74 -23.56 8.22
C ASN A 13 16.36 -22.18 7.92
N LYS A 14 17.08 -22.04 6.80
CA LYS A 14 17.62 -20.79 6.29
C LYS A 14 16.67 -20.14 5.29
N THR A 15 15.42 -20.02 5.69
CA THR A 15 14.33 -19.48 4.88
C THR A 15 13.50 -18.53 5.73
N ALA A 16 12.84 -17.57 5.11
CA ALA A 16 11.84 -16.74 5.78
C ALA A 16 10.51 -16.82 5.04
N LEU A 17 9.41 -16.90 5.78
CA LEU A 17 8.06 -16.99 5.27
C LEU A 17 7.32 -15.68 5.51
N GLY A 18 6.75 -15.11 4.45
CA GLY A 18 5.82 -13.98 4.53
C GLY A 18 4.43 -14.38 4.06
N ILE A 19 3.40 -13.98 4.80
CA ILE A 19 2.00 -14.16 4.40
C ILE A 19 1.32 -12.80 4.42
N GLU A 20 0.74 -12.41 3.27
CA GLU A 20 0.05 -11.15 3.09
C GLU A 20 -1.43 -11.37 2.79
N PHE A 21 -2.30 -10.68 3.52
CA PHE A 21 -3.74 -10.61 3.29
C PHE A 21 -4.06 -9.40 2.40
N GLY A 22 -3.98 -9.58 1.09
CA GLY A 22 -4.43 -8.58 0.12
C GLY A 22 -5.96 -8.58 -0.03
N SER A 23 -6.53 -7.55 -0.65
CA SER A 23 -7.99 -7.35 -0.73
C SER A 23 -8.75 -8.45 -1.49
N THR A 24 -8.10 -9.13 -2.44
CA THR A 24 -8.72 -10.19 -3.28
C THR A 24 -7.98 -11.51 -3.22
N ARG A 25 -6.78 -11.52 -2.63
CA ARG A 25 -5.91 -12.69 -2.56
C ARG A 25 -5.05 -12.64 -1.31
N ILE A 26 -4.92 -13.77 -0.65
CA ILE A 26 -3.91 -14.01 0.39
C ILE A 26 -2.75 -14.72 -0.30
N LYS A 27 -1.54 -14.19 -0.13
CA LYS A 27 -0.32 -14.72 -0.77
C LYS A 27 0.70 -15.10 0.30
N ALA A 28 1.27 -16.29 0.18
CA ALA A 28 2.41 -16.75 0.97
C ALA A 28 3.65 -16.81 0.07
N VAL A 29 4.79 -16.35 0.55
CA VAL A 29 6.07 -16.38 -0.16
C VAL A 29 7.16 -16.89 0.78
N LEU A 30 7.91 -17.90 0.33
CA LEU A 30 9.08 -18.41 1.00
C LEU A 30 10.33 -17.88 0.30
N VAL A 31 11.21 -17.23 1.04
CA VAL A 31 12.52 -16.78 0.54
C VAL A 31 13.65 -17.63 1.13
N ASP A 32 14.74 -17.73 0.39
CA ASP A 32 15.96 -18.42 0.83
C ASP A 32 16.94 -17.49 1.57
N ASP A 33 18.16 -17.97 1.81
CA ASP A 33 19.24 -17.23 2.47
C ASP A 33 19.91 -16.15 1.59
N LYS A 34 19.41 -15.96 0.36
CA LYS A 34 19.76 -14.84 -0.55
C LYS A 34 18.56 -13.92 -0.77
N TYR A 35 17.49 -14.16 -0.03
CA TYR A 35 16.24 -13.39 -0.07
C TYR A 35 15.46 -13.52 -1.39
N ASP A 36 15.84 -14.48 -2.25
CA ASP A 36 15.12 -14.78 -3.49
C ASP A 36 13.84 -15.59 -3.19
N PRO A 37 12.70 -15.27 -3.83
CA PRO A 37 11.48 -16.08 -3.73
C PRO A 37 11.73 -17.47 -4.33
N ILE A 38 11.57 -18.52 -3.53
CA ILE A 38 11.78 -19.92 -3.96
C ILE A 38 10.47 -20.70 -4.07
N ALA A 39 9.47 -20.36 -3.28
CA ALA A 39 8.14 -20.96 -3.37
C ALA A 39 7.06 -19.94 -3.02
N SER A 40 5.85 -20.20 -3.53
CA SER A 40 4.69 -19.36 -3.22
C SER A 40 3.41 -20.19 -3.14
N GLY A 41 2.44 -19.64 -2.41
CA GLY A 41 1.09 -20.15 -2.35
C GLY A 41 0.09 -19.02 -2.32
N SER A 42 -1.15 -19.31 -2.67
CA SER A 42 -2.20 -18.29 -2.70
C SER A 42 -3.58 -18.85 -2.38
N TYR A 43 -4.45 -17.94 -1.95
CA TYR A 43 -5.86 -18.21 -1.72
C TYR A 43 -6.69 -17.01 -2.14
N GLU A 44 -7.66 -17.21 -3.03
CA GLU A 44 -8.56 -16.13 -3.46
C GLU A 44 -9.72 -15.99 -2.47
N TRP A 45 -10.07 -14.75 -2.13
CA TRP A 45 -11.18 -14.42 -1.25
C TRP A 45 -11.84 -13.10 -1.65
N GLU A 46 -12.98 -12.79 -1.04
CA GLU A 46 -13.78 -11.62 -1.39
C GLU A 46 -14.10 -10.75 -0.17
N ASN A 47 -14.02 -9.42 -0.37
CA ASN A 47 -14.59 -8.45 0.55
C ASN A 47 -16.09 -8.35 0.29
N ARG A 48 -16.91 -8.65 1.31
CA ARG A 48 -18.38 -8.68 1.21
C ARG A 48 -19.00 -7.43 1.82
N TYR A 49 -20.07 -6.97 1.21
CA TYR A 49 -20.88 -5.89 1.75
C TYR A 49 -22.11 -6.48 2.47
N GLU A 50 -22.06 -6.46 3.79
CA GLU A 50 -23.09 -7.08 4.63
C GLU A 50 -23.63 -6.06 5.66
N ASN A 51 -24.95 -5.86 5.69
CA ASN A 51 -25.62 -4.95 6.63
C ASN A 51 -25.01 -3.52 6.67
N GLY A 52 -24.64 -3.00 5.51
CA GLY A 52 -24.05 -1.65 5.40
C GLY A 52 -22.54 -1.57 5.69
N VAL A 53 -21.85 -2.71 5.84
CA VAL A 53 -20.43 -2.77 6.18
C VAL A 53 -19.67 -3.66 5.20
N TRP A 54 -18.55 -3.17 4.69
CA TRP A 54 -17.57 -3.97 3.98
C TRP A 54 -16.75 -4.77 4.97
N THR A 55 -16.76 -6.09 4.85
CA THR A 55 -16.22 -7.02 5.84
C THR A 55 -15.60 -8.29 5.23
N TYR A 56 -14.78 -8.97 6.02
CA TYR A 56 -14.40 -10.38 5.87
C TYR A 56 -14.78 -11.10 7.16
N SER A 57 -15.30 -12.33 7.07
CA SER A 57 -15.58 -13.12 8.26
C SER A 57 -14.28 -13.69 8.86
N LEU A 58 -14.28 -13.98 10.17
CA LEU A 58 -13.15 -14.67 10.80
C LEU A 58 -12.89 -16.05 10.16
N ASP A 59 -13.95 -16.73 9.75
CA ASP A 59 -13.87 -18.03 9.08
C ASP A 59 -13.14 -17.93 7.72
N ASP A 60 -13.42 -16.89 6.93
CA ASP A 60 -12.71 -16.64 5.67
C ASP A 60 -11.23 -16.28 5.90
N ILE A 61 -10.94 -15.49 6.95
CA ILE A 61 -9.57 -15.17 7.36
C ILE A 61 -8.80 -16.46 7.71
N HIS A 62 -9.40 -17.33 8.52
CA HIS A 62 -8.78 -18.60 8.93
C HIS A 62 -8.56 -19.53 7.75
N LYS A 63 -9.58 -19.73 6.92
CA LYS A 63 -9.49 -20.57 5.70
C LYS A 63 -8.46 -20.06 4.73
N GLY A 64 -8.40 -18.73 4.55
CA GLY A 64 -7.46 -18.10 3.65
C GLY A 64 -6.01 -18.22 4.12
N LEU A 65 -5.77 -18.03 5.43
CA LEU A 65 -4.46 -18.27 6.04
C LEU A 65 -3.97 -19.69 5.79
N GLN A 66 -4.80 -20.67 6.17
CA GLN A 66 -4.49 -22.09 6.02
C GLN A 66 -4.35 -22.50 4.55
N GLY A 67 -5.21 -21.99 3.68
CA GLY A 67 -5.22 -22.28 2.26
C GLY A 67 -3.96 -21.79 1.55
N SER A 68 -3.55 -20.54 1.80
CA SER A 68 -2.33 -19.98 1.20
C SER A 68 -1.06 -20.68 1.69
N TYR A 69 -0.99 -21.05 2.97
CA TYR A 69 0.11 -21.84 3.52
C TYR A 69 0.15 -23.26 2.94
N SER A 70 -1.00 -23.94 2.87
CA SER A 70 -1.10 -25.29 2.28
C SER A 70 -0.67 -25.32 0.82
N ASP A 71 -1.06 -24.30 0.04
CA ASP A 71 -0.66 -24.17 -1.36
C ASP A 71 0.86 -23.96 -1.50
N LEU A 72 1.45 -23.12 -0.63
CA LEU A 72 2.91 -22.96 -0.55
C LEU A 72 3.64 -24.26 -0.20
N VAL A 73 3.16 -25.02 0.79
CA VAL A 73 3.75 -26.31 1.17
C VAL A 73 3.73 -27.30 0.00
N LYS A 74 2.64 -27.29 -0.78
CA LYS A 74 2.52 -28.09 -1.99
C LYS A 74 3.54 -27.66 -3.05
N ASP A 75 3.70 -26.36 -3.30
CA ASP A 75 4.69 -25.81 -4.23
C ASP A 75 6.13 -26.21 -3.82
N VAL A 76 6.46 -26.15 -2.53
CA VAL A 76 7.75 -26.62 -1.98
C VAL A 76 7.94 -28.12 -2.27
N GLN A 77 6.92 -28.93 -2.02
CA GLN A 77 7.01 -30.38 -2.27
C GLN A 77 7.18 -30.70 -3.77
N GLU A 78 6.45 -30.00 -4.64
CA GLU A 78 6.52 -30.18 -6.09
C GLU A 78 7.88 -29.75 -6.67
N LYS A 79 8.40 -28.61 -6.23
CA LYS A 79 9.66 -28.06 -6.75
C LYS A 79 10.92 -28.74 -6.20
N TYR A 80 10.90 -29.10 -4.91
CA TYR A 80 12.12 -29.51 -4.20
C TYR A 80 12.05 -30.94 -3.64
N GLY A 81 10.88 -31.57 -3.62
CA GLY A 81 10.69 -32.92 -3.08
C GLY A 81 10.99 -33.02 -1.59
N VAL A 82 10.74 -31.94 -0.82
CA VAL A 82 10.94 -31.87 0.63
C VAL A 82 9.66 -31.43 1.33
N GLU A 83 9.48 -31.88 2.56
CA GLU A 83 8.40 -31.48 3.43
C GLU A 83 8.83 -30.22 4.22
N LEU A 84 8.02 -29.16 4.15
CA LEU A 84 8.26 -27.93 4.91
C LEU A 84 7.72 -28.12 6.34
N THR A 85 8.62 -28.31 7.31
CA THR A 85 8.23 -28.51 8.72
C THR A 85 8.66 -27.36 9.63
N SER A 86 9.49 -26.44 9.14
CA SER A 86 9.95 -25.25 9.86
C SER A 86 10.53 -24.24 8.87
N VAL A 87 10.64 -22.98 9.30
CA VAL A 87 11.33 -21.90 8.61
C VAL A 87 12.18 -21.12 9.62
N GLY A 88 13.14 -20.32 9.15
CA GLY A 88 14.00 -19.51 10.03
C GLY A 88 13.26 -18.37 10.73
N ALA A 89 12.31 -17.73 10.04
CA ALA A 89 11.44 -16.69 10.59
C ALA A 89 10.13 -16.59 9.82
N LEU A 90 9.11 -15.97 10.42
CA LEU A 90 7.78 -15.78 9.83
C LEU A 90 7.27 -14.38 10.07
N GLY A 91 6.57 -13.80 9.08
CA GLY A 91 5.91 -12.51 9.17
C GLY A 91 4.51 -12.51 8.56
N ILE A 92 3.64 -11.68 9.12
CA ILE A 92 2.27 -11.46 8.66
C ILE A 92 2.10 -10.02 8.21
N SER A 93 1.55 -9.83 7.02
CA SER A 93 1.14 -8.54 6.49
C SER A 93 -0.33 -8.58 6.10
N ALA A 94 -0.99 -7.43 6.13
CA ALA A 94 -2.34 -7.29 5.61
C ALA A 94 -2.59 -5.89 5.04
N MET A 95 -3.73 -5.75 4.36
CA MET A 95 -4.25 -4.43 4.00
C MET A 95 -4.39 -3.57 5.25
N MET A 96 -3.83 -2.38 5.22
CA MET A 96 -3.83 -1.44 6.34
C MET A 96 -5.24 -1.08 6.80
N HIS A 97 -5.30 -0.54 8.01
CA HIS A 97 -6.49 0.02 8.63
C HIS A 97 -7.53 -1.03 9.04
N GLY A 98 -8.68 -0.55 9.45
CA GLY A 98 -9.80 -1.38 9.84
C GLY A 98 -10.04 -1.39 11.34
N TYR A 99 -11.13 -2.05 11.72
CA TYR A 99 -11.61 -2.04 13.11
C TYR A 99 -12.08 -3.43 13.49
N MET A 100 -11.34 -4.07 14.36
CA MET A 100 -11.62 -5.39 14.94
C MET A 100 -11.60 -5.30 16.46
N PRO A 101 -12.70 -4.96 17.12
CA PRO A 101 -12.79 -4.91 18.57
C PRO A 101 -13.14 -6.28 19.15
N PHE A 102 -12.42 -6.68 20.18
CA PHE A 102 -12.58 -7.95 20.88
C PHE A 102 -12.91 -7.72 22.37
N ASP A 103 -13.71 -8.60 22.95
CA ASP A 103 -13.92 -8.66 24.39
C ASP A 103 -12.77 -9.41 25.11
N LYS A 104 -12.86 -9.46 26.44
CA LYS A 104 -11.89 -10.16 27.31
C LYS A 104 -11.75 -11.67 27.02
N ASP A 105 -12.77 -12.28 26.44
CA ASP A 105 -12.79 -13.70 26.07
C ASP A 105 -12.25 -13.94 24.65
N GLY A 106 -11.85 -12.86 23.95
CA GLY A 106 -11.32 -12.89 22.59
C GLY A 106 -12.38 -13.03 21.49
N LYS A 107 -13.64 -12.74 21.81
CA LYS A 107 -14.73 -12.73 20.85
C LYS A 107 -14.78 -11.40 20.10
N LEU A 108 -14.86 -11.44 18.77
CA LEU A 108 -15.10 -10.25 17.95
C LEU A 108 -16.50 -9.69 18.25
N LEU A 109 -16.56 -8.44 18.67
CA LEU A 109 -17.78 -7.79 19.18
C LEU A 109 -18.72 -7.31 18.08
N VAL A 110 -18.16 -6.87 16.95
CA VAL A 110 -18.88 -6.46 15.73
C VAL A 110 -18.15 -6.99 14.51
N PRO A 111 -18.80 -7.11 13.34
CA PRO A 111 -18.12 -7.51 12.11
C PRO A 111 -16.89 -6.64 11.82
N PHE A 112 -15.82 -7.23 11.31
CA PHE A 112 -14.63 -6.51 10.89
C PHE A 112 -14.99 -5.40 9.92
N ARG A 113 -14.70 -4.14 10.24
CA ARG A 113 -14.90 -2.98 9.37
C ARG A 113 -13.61 -2.71 8.63
N THR A 114 -13.57 -3.01 7.35
CA THR A 114 -12.37 -2.88 6.50
C THR A 114 -12.09 -1.44 6.08
N TRP A 115 -10.94 -1.19 5.46
CA TRP A 115 -10.53 0.10 4.90
C TRP A 115 -11.53 0.70 3.87
N ARG A 116 -12.40 -0.13 3.27
CA ARG A 116 -13.39 0.31 2.27
C ARG A 116 -14.59 1.05 2.88
N ASN A 117 -14.73 1.04 4.20
CA ASN A 117 -15.86 1.68 4.85
C ASN A 117 -15.64 3.18 5.02
N ASN A 118 -16.53 3.99 4.43
CA ASN A 118 -16.59 5.44 4.53
C ASN A 118 -17.79 5.87 5.40
N ILE A 119 -17.94 5.29 6.59
CA ILE A 119 -19.08 5.48 7.50
C ILE A 119 -18.72 6.29 8.75
N THR A 120 -17.56 6.92 8.77
CA THR A 120 -16.97 7.58 9.94
C THR A 120 -16.70 9.07 9.72
N GLY A 121 -17.43 9.72 8.82
CA GLY A 121 -17.19 11.11 8.43
C GLY A 121 -17.26 12.09 9.61
N GLU A 122 -18.28 11.98 10.47
CA GLU A 122 -18.43 12.84 11.63
C GLU A 122 -17.28 12.68 12.63
N ALA A 123 -16.89 11.44 12.91
CA ALA A 123 -15.78 11.14 13.81
C ALA A 123 -14.45 11.67 13.24
N SER A 124 -14.18 11.42 11.96
CA SER A 124 -13.01 11.90 11.26
C SER A 124 -12.86 13.42 11.38
N GLU A 125 -13.91 14.18 11.06
CA GLU A 125 -13.89 15.66 11.15
C GLU A 125 -13.64 16.17 12.58
N LYS A 126 -14.30 15.56 13.57
CA LYS A 126 -14.12 15.95 14.98
C LYS A 126 -12.71 15.65 15.48
N LEU A 127 -12.16 14.48 15.11
CA LEU A 127 -10.80 14.09 15.50
C LEU A 127 -9.73 14.95 14.79
N MET A 128 -9.92 15.29 13.51
CA MET A 128 -9.02 16.22 12.80
C MET A 128 -8.96 17.58 13.51
N LYS A 129 -10.09 18.10 13.94
CA LYS A 129 -10.14 19.37 14.70
C LYS A 129 -9.47 19.26 16.06
N LEU A 130 -9.64 18.13 16.75
CA LEU A 130 -9.08 17.89 18.10
C LEU A 130 -7.55 17.72 18.05
N PHE A 131 -7.08 16.91 17.10
CA PHE A 131 -5.67 16.55 17.02
C PHE A 131 -4.85 17.54 16.19
N GLN A 132 -5.49 18.37 15.36
CA GLN A 132 -4.80 19.17 14.33
C GLN A 132 -3.90 18.26 13.47
N TYR A 133 -4.46 17.12 13.04
CA TYR A 133 -3.83 16.05 12.31
C TYR A 133 -4.84 15.43 11.35
N ASN A 134 -4.41 14.99 10.15
CA ASN A 134 -5.31 14.34 9.20
C ASN A 134 -5.71 12.95 9.73
N ILE A 135 -7.01 12.72 9.88
CA ILE A 135 -7.57 11.43 10.32
C ILE A 135 -8.52 10.92 9.24
N PRO A 136 -8.05 10.10 8.30
CA PRO A 136 -8.89 9.51 7.27
C PRO A 136 -10.02 8.64 7.85
N GLN A 137 -11.16 8.59 7.16
CA GLN A 137 -12.33 7.83 7.61
C GLN A 137 -12.06 6.34 7.82
N ARG A 138 -11.10 5.77 7.10
CA ARG A 138 -10.73 4.35 7.17
C ARG A 138 -9.90 3.96 8.40
N TRP A 139 -9.38 4.92 9.17
CA TRP A 139 -8.54 4.66 10.33
C TRP A 139 -9.33 4.04 11.49
N SER A 140 -8.66 3.16 12.26
CA SER A 140 -9.28 2.45 13.39
C SER A 140 -9.86 3.39 14.43
N ILE A 141 -9.17 4.49 14.74
CA ILE A 141 -9.66 5.50 15.70
C ILE A 141 -10.91 6.23 15.22
N ALA A 142 -11.05 6.45 13.90
CA ALA A 142 -12.26 7.04 13.35
C ALA A 142 -13.46 6.09 13.51
N HIS A 143 -13.26 4.78 13.31
CA HIS A 143 -14.28 3.76 13.54
C HIS A 143 -14.68 3.65 15.00
N LEU A 144 -13.70 3.63 15.92
CA LEU A 144 -13.97 3.60 17.35
C LEU A 144 -14.78 4.82 17.79
N TYR A 145 -14.35 6.02 17.38
CA TYR A 145 -15.05 7.24 17.78
C TYR A 145 -16.43 7.36 17.13
N GLN A 146 -16.59 6.91 15.89
CA GLN A 146 -17.92 6.85 15.26
C GLN A 146 -18.85 5.88 16.02
N ALA A 147 -18.35 4.71 16.44
CA ALA A 147 -19.14 3.78 17.25
C ALA A 147 -19.58 4.41 18.59
N ILE A 148 -18.72 5.22 19.22
CA ILE A 148 -19.06 6.00 20.43
C ILE A 148 -20.16 7.02 20.11
N LEU A 149 -20.02 7.81 19.05
CA LEU A 149 -21.01 8.80 18.64
C LEU A 149 -22.36 8.17 18.30
N ASN A 150 -22.35 6.98 17.72
CA ASN A 150 -23.58 6.22 17.41
C ASN A 150 -24.20 5.55 18.65
N GLY A 151 -23.53 5.55 19.81
CA GLY A 151 -23.98 4.85 21.01
C GLY A 151 -23.99 3.33 20.87
N GLU A 152 -23.05 2.75 20.09
CA GLU A 152 -22.96 1.31 19.87
C GLU A 152 -22.59 0.60 21.17
N GLU A 153 -23.40 -0.37 21.59
CA GLU A 153 -23.31 -1.02 22.91
C GLU A 153 -21.99 -1.76 23.15
N HIS A 154 -21.35 -2.28 22.09
CA HIS A 154 -20.13 -3.06 22.18
C HIS A 154 -18.94 -2.27 22.71
N VAL A 155 -18.95 -0.93 22.59
CA VAL A 155 -17.79 -0.09 22.91
C VAL A 155 -17.36 -0.24 24.37
N LYS A 156 -18.29 -0.42 25.30
CA LYS A 156 -18.00 -0.60 26.74
C LYS A 156 -17.31 -1.93 27.05
N ASP A 157 -17.47 -2.93 26.18
CA ASP A 157 -16.99 -4.29 26.38
C ASP A 157 -15.65 -4.56 25.66
N ILE A 158 -15.04 -3.53 25.02
CA ILE A 158 -13.77 -3.66 24.33
C ILE A 158 -12.64 -3.89 25.34
N ASP A 159 -11.92 -5.00 25.18
CA ASP A 159 -10.68 -5.33 25.88
C ASP A 159 -9.45 -5.18 24.97
N TYR A 160 -9.66 -5.32 23.67
CA TYR A 160 -8.61 -5.21 22.66
C TYR A 160 -9.19 -4.79 21.30
N MET A 161 -8.53 -3.84 20.65
CA MET A 161 -8.86 -3.40 19.29
C MET A 161 -7.63 -3.51 18.42
N CYS A 162 -7.75 -4.08 17.22
CA CYS A 162 -6.61 -4.26 16.32
C CYS A 162 -7.02 -4.23 14.84
N THR A 163 -6.02 -4.32 14.00
CA THR A 163 -6.08 -4.54 12.55
C THR A 163 -5.96 -6.03 12.23
N LEU A 164 -6.09 -6.40 10.95
CA LEU A 164 -6.15 -7.80 10.52
C LEU A 164 -4.83 -8.56 10.78
N GLU A 165 -3.68 -7.96 10.43
CA GLU A 165 -2.36 -8.58 10.63
C GLU A 165 -2.03 -8.76 12.11
N ALA A 166 -2.41 -7.79 12.95
CA ALA A 166 -2.26 -7.92 14.41
C ALA A 166 -3.15 -9.01 14.99
N TYR A 167 -4.37 -9.17 14.46
CA TYR A 167 -5.25 -10.28 14.84
C TYR A 167 -4.62 -11.64 14.50
N VAL A 168 -4.17 -11.81 13.26
CA VAL A 168 -3.55 -13.07 12.81
C VAL A 168 -2.27 -13.35 13.60
N HIS A 169 -1.42 -12.35 13.80
CA HIS A 169 -0.20 -12.47 14.61
C HIS A 169 -0.51 -12.92 16.04
N ARG A 170 -1.54 -12.34 16.65
CA ARG A 170 -2.00 -12.78 17.99
C ARG A 170 -2.45 -14.22 18.02
N MET A 171 -3.15 -14.69 16.98
CA MET A 171 -3.56 -16.10 16.89
C MET A 171 -2.36 -17.05 16.78
N LEU A 172 -1.27 -16.59 16.19
CA LEU A 172 -0.05 -17.40 16.02
C LEU A 172 0.90 -17.34 17.22
N THR A 173 0.96 -16.20 17.94
CA THR A 173 1.96 -15.95 19.00
C THR A 173 1.36 -15.73 20.39
N GLY A 174 0.08 -15.38 20.47
CA GLY A 174 -0.55 -14.88 21.70
C GLY A 174 -0.21 -13.42 22.05
N LYS A 175 0.63 -12.72 21.27
CA LYS A 175 1.07 -11.34 21.54
C LYS A 175 0.13 -10.31 20.94
N ARG A 176 -0.11 -9.19 21.67
CA ARG A 176 -0.91 -8.03 21.23
C ARG A 176 0.04 -6.92 20.75
N VAL A 177 0.67 -7.14 19.62
CA VAL A 177 1.67 -6.24 19.03
C VAL A 177 1.31 -5.87 17.61
N LEU A 178 1.86 -4.75 17.12
CA LEU A 178 1.65 -4.24 15.76
C LEU A 178 2.90 -3.50 15.31
N GLY A 179 3.31 -3.68 14.07
CA GLY A 179 4.36 -2.90 13.44
C GLY A 179 3.97 -1.43 13.31
N ILE A 180 4.95 -0.57 13.48
CA ILE A 180 4.73 0.89 13.51
C ILE A 180 4.13 1.42 12.20
N GLY A 181 4.43 0.77 11.06
CA GLY A 181 3.90 1.15 9.76
C GLY A 181 2.37 1.05 9.72
N ASP A 182 1.79 -0.02 10.24
CA ASP A 182 0.33 -0.14 10.32
C ASP A 182 -0.26 0.57 11.54
N ALA A 183 0.44 0.61 12.67
CA ALA A 183 0.02 1.40 13.83
C ALA A 183 -0.24 2.87 13.47
N ALA A 184 0.55 3.43 12.53
CA ALA A 184 0.35 4.76 11.97
C ALA A 184 -0.98 4.92 11.20
N GLY A 185 -1.59 3.82 10.78
CA GLY A 185 -2.93 3.77 10.17
C GLY A 185 -4.06 3.49 11.17
N MET A 186 -3.74 3.15 12.41
CA MET A 186 -4.72 3.04 13.49
C MET A 186 -4.94 4.37 14.22
N PHE A 187 -3.84 5.02 14.57
CA PHE A 187 -3.79 6.24 15.37
C PHE A 187 -2.49 7.02 15.05
N PRO A 188 -2.46 8.37 15.21
CA PRO A 188 -1.25 9.15 15.00
C PRO A 188 -0.06 8.64 15.81
N VAL A 189 1.09 8.49 15.14
CA VAL A 189 2.35 8.01 15.70
C VAL A 189 3.34 9.17 15.86
N ASP A 190 4.13 9.12 16.92
CA ASP A 190 5.31 9.93 17.13
C ASP A 190 6.53 9.17 16.59
N SER A 191 7.04 9.58 15.43
CA SER A 191 8.17 8.91 14.75
C SER A 191 9.49 9.00 15.53
N GLU A 192 9.65 9.98 16.43
CA GLU A 192 10.85 10.09 17.28
C GLU A 192 10.80 9.08 18.44
N LYS A 193 9.61 8.95 19.04
CA LYS A 193 9.40 8.02 20.16
C LYS A 193 9.11 6.59 19.72
N LYS A 194 8.81 6.39 18.41
CA LYS A 194 8.45 5.10 17.82
C LYS A 194 7.24 4.46 18.53
N ASP A 195 6.25 5.26 18.92
CA ASP A 195 5.00 4.83 19.57
C ASP A 195 3.86 5.79 19.18
N TYR A 196 2.64 5.46 19.59
CA TYR A 196 1.50 6.36 19.43
C TYR A 196 1.76 7.72 20.06
N ASN A 197 1.25 8.78 19.43
CA ASN A 197 1.40 10.14 19.94
C ASN A 197 0.66 10.30 21.27
N GLN A 198 1.40 10.37 22.37
CA GLN A 198 0.86 10.37 23.73
C GLN A 198 -0.03 11.58 24.00
N GLU A 199 0.31 12.76 23.49
CA GLU A 199 -0.51 13.96 23.65
C GLU A 199 -1.91 13.77 23.02
N MET A 200 -1.96 13.13 21.85
CA MET A 200 -3.23 12.84 21.16
C MET A 200 -4.00 11.72 21.86
N VAL A 201 -3.32 10.73 22.44
CA VAL A 201 -3.95 9.70 23.29
C VAL A 201 -4.65 10.37 24.49
N GLU A 202 -3.98 11.26 25.20
CA GLU A 202 -4.55 11.99 26.34
C GLU A 202 -5.73 12.88 25.93
N LYS A 203 -5.63 13.55 24.77
CA LYS A 203 -6.75 14.34 24.22
C LYS A 203 -7.97 13.47 23.91
N PHE A 204 -7.76 12.26 23.34
CA PHE A 204 -8.84 11.32 23.06
C PHE A 204 -9.46 10.79 24.37
N ASP A 205 -8.65 10.35 25.32
CA ASP A 205 -9.13 9.87 26.60
C ASP A 205 -10.00 10.91 27.32
N LYS A 206 -9.57 12.18 27.28
CA LYS A 206 -10.36 13.31 27.83
C LYS A 206 -11.65 13.55 27.04
N LEU A 207 -11.64 13.39 25.72
CA LEU A 207 -12.82 13.53 24.86
C LEU A 207 -13.91 12.51 25.23
N VAL A 208 -13.50 11.28 25.53
CA VAL A 208 -14.43 10.16 25.81
C VAL A 208 -14.71 9.95 27.30
N GLU A 209 -14.04 10.67 28.21
CA GLU A 209 -14.24 10.59 29.67
C GLU A 209 -15.72 10.68 30.10
N PRO A 210 -16.57 11.57 29.50
CA PRO A 210 -17.98 11.68 29.88
C PRO A 210 -18.81 10.42 29.62
N TYR A 211 -18.34 9.50 28.78
CA TYR A 211 -19.05 8.25 28.49
C TYR A 211 -18.80 7.16 29.55
N GLY A 212 -17.77 7.32 30.39
CA GLY A 212 -17.49 6.43 31.52
C GLY A 212 -17.07 5.01 31.15
N PHE A 213 -16.33 4.85 30.04
CA PHE A 213 -15.81 3.54 29.65
C PHE A 213 -14.79 2.99 30.65
N PRO A 214 -14.73 1.63 30.84
CA PRO A 214 -13.82 1.01 31.81
C PRO A 214 -12.36 0.98 31.36
N TRP A 215 -12.06 1.42 30.13
CA TRP A 215 -10.76 1.36 29.48
C TRP A 215 -10.25 2.77 29.14
N LYS A 216 -8.95 2.89 29.00
CA LYS A 216 -8.26 3.99 28.34
C LYS A 216 -7.81 3.54 26.95
N LEU A 217 -7.65 4.47 26.01
CA LEU A 217 -7.32 4.13 24.62
C LEU A 217 -6.07 3.22 24.52
N ARG A 218 -5.02 3.55 25.28
CA ARG A 218 -3.77 2.79 25.24
C ARG A 218 -3.90 1.36 25.75
N ASP A 219 -4.84 1.09 26.66
CA ASP A 219 -5.07 -0.24 27.22
C ASP A 219 -5.66 -1.21 26.20
N ILE A 220 -6.43 -0.70 25.23
CA ILE A 220 -7.13 -1.50 24.22
C ILE A 220 -6.40 -1.59 22.88
N MET A 221 -5.36 -0.79 22.65
CA MET A 221 -4.54 -0.82 21.44
C MET A 221 -3.35 -1.78 21.55
N PRO A 222 -2.84 -2.32 20.42
CA PRO A 222 -1.63 -3.13 20.42
C PRO A 222 -0.39 -2.32 20.86
N GLU A 223 0.61 -3.01 21.36
CA GLU A 223 1.96 -2.46 21.57
C GLU A 223 2.62 -2.21 20.20
N VAL A 224 3.23 -1.03 20.04
CA VAL A 224 3.90 -0.65 18.79
C VAL A 224 5.32 -1.20 18.78
N MET A 225 5.69 -1.83 17.65
CA MET A 225 7.03 -2.38 17.45
C MET A 225 7.61 -1.90 16.12
N VAL A 226 8.94 -1.79 16.05
CA VAL A 226 9.65 -1.47 14.79
C VAL A 226 10.30 -2.70 14.17
N ALA A 227 10.58 -2.65 12.89
CA ALA A 227 11.27 -3.70 12.16
C ALA A 227 12.55 -4.15 12.88
N GLY A 228 12.78 -5.45 12.90
CA GLY A 228 13.93 -6.07 13.57
C GLY A 228 13.78 -6.29 15.08
N GLN A 229 12.66 -5.91 15.69
CA GLN A 229 12.32 -6.32 17.06
C GLN A 229 11.66 -7.71 17.08
N ASP A 230 11.89 -8.44 18.15
CA ASP A 230 11.30 -9.77 18.35
C ASP A 230 9.84 -9.64 18.82
N ALA A 231 8.91 -10.00 17.95
CA ALA A 231 7.47 -9.95 18.23
C ALA A 231 6.92 -11.28 18.80
N GLY A 232 7.77 -12.17 19.25
CA GLY A 232 7.44 -13.45 19.81
C GLY A 232 7.69 -14.61 18.86
N THR A 233 7.25 -15.80 19.25
CA THR A 233 7.47 -17.03 18.50
C THR A 233 6.14 -17.74 18.21
N LEU A 234 6.10 -18.46 17.10
CA LEU A 234 4.98 -19.32 16.76
C LEU A 234 4.74 -20.34 17.89
N THR A 235 3.57 -20.32 18.50
CA THR A 235 3.19 -21.25 19.58
C THR A 235 2.78 -22.61 19.01
N GLU A 236 2.59 -23.63 19.86
CA GLU A 236 2.07 -24.92 19.42
C GLU A 236 0.64 -24.82 18.88
N GLU A 237 -0.19 -23.99 19.53
CA GLU A 237 -1.54 -23.69 19.07
C GLU A 237 -1.52 -22.91 17.75
N GLY A 238 -0.64 -21.91 17.64
CA GLY A 238 -0.44 -21.14 16.42
C GLY A 238 0.03 -21.99 15.25
N ALA A 239 0.97 -22.93 15.49
CA ALA A 239 1.44 -23.86 14.47
C ALA A 239 0.31 -24.78 13.96
N LYS A 240 -0.51 -25.33 14.85
CA LYS A 240 -1.68 -26.13 14.49
C LYS A 240 -2.78 -25.31 13.81
N PHE A 241 -2.88 -24.02 14.17
CA PHE A 241 -3.83 -23.11 13.54
C PHE A 241 -3.42 -22.78 12.11
N LEU A 242 -2.13 -22.52 11.85
CA LEU A 242 -1.59 -22.26 10.51
C LEU A 242 -1.56 -23.53 9.65
N ASP A 243 -1.10 -24.65 10.23
CA ASP A 243 -0.99 -25.94 9.58
C ASP A 243 -1.83 -27.01 10.30
N PRO A 244 -3.10 -27.22 9.90
CA PRO A 244 -3.96 -28.25 10.49
C PRO A 244 -3.45 -29.69 10.30
N THR A 245 -2.46 -29.91 9.41
CA THR A 245 -1.83 -31.24 9.26
C THR A 245 -0.91 -31.57 10.44
N GLY A 246 -0.52 -30.55 11.23
CA GLY A 246 0.33 -30.71 12.42
C GLY A 246 1.81 -30.97 12.12
N LYS A 247 2.27 -30.72 10.90
CA LYS A 247 3.66 -30.91 10.48
C LYS A 247 4.55 -29.72 10.81
N LEU A 248 3.99 -28.50 10.80
CA LEU A 248 4.71 -27.29 11.14
C LEU A 248 5.06 -27.26 12.62
N LYS A 249 6.33 -27.01 12.92
CA LYS A 249 6.86 -26.96 14.29
C LYS A 249 6.67 -25.56 14.89
N ALA A 250 6.39 -25.52 16.18
CA ALA A 250 6.41 -24.30 16.98
C ALA A 250 7.85 -23.78 17.20
N GLY A 251 7.97 -22.55 17.75
CA GLY A 251 9.25 -21.94 18.12
C GLY A 251 9.89 -21.10 17.01
N ILE A 252 9.21 -20.90 15.89
CA ILE A 252 9.69 -20.05 14.79
C ILE A 252 9.60 -18.56 15.23
N PRO A 253 10.69 -17.78 15.17
CA PRO A 253 10.65 -16.35 15.45
C PRO A 253 9.70 -15.61 14.52
N MET A 254 8.97 -14.62 15.04
CA MET A 254 8.07 -13.80 14.24
C MET A 254 8.46 -12.32 14.34
N CYS A 255 8.54 -11.66 13.18
CA CYS A 255 8.72 -10.21 13.12
C CYS A 255 7.40 -9.48 13.46
N PRO A 256 7.46 -8.16 13.78
CA PRO A 256 6.25 -7.37 13.95
C PRO A 256 5.34 -7.46 12.73
N PRO A 257 4.03 -7.69 12.91
CA PRO A 257 3.09 -7.73 11.80
C PRO A 257 2.93 -6.32 11.21
N GLU A 258 2.88 -6.19 9.89
CA GLU A 258 2.91 -4.90 9.19
C GLU A 258 1.80 -4.74 8.16
N GLY A 259 1.45 -3.49 7.86
CA GLY A 259 0.55 -3.14 6.79
C GLY A 259 1.17 -3.28 5.39
N ASP A 260 0.32 -3.44 4.38
CA ASP A 260 0.72 -3.61 2.97
C ASP A 260 1.50 -2.40 2.40
N ALA A 261 1.24 -1.18 2.88
CA ALA A 261 2.02 -0.01 2.50
C ALA A 261 3.49 -0.12 2.94
N GLY A 262 3.74 -0.47 4.21
CA GLY A 262 5.08 -0.65 4.76
C GLY A 262 5.85 -1.80 4.09
N THR A 263 5.20 -2.95 3.91
CA THR A 263 5.83 -4.10 3.24
C THR A 263 6.06 -3.85 1.75
N GLY A 264 5.18 -3.07 1.10
CA GLY A 264 5.39 -2.60 -0.27
C GLY A 264 6.62 -1.69 -0.40
N MET A 265 6.88 -0.82 0.59
CA MET A 265 8.10 -0.01 0.64
C MET A 265 9.36 -0.86 0.81
N VAL A 266 9.30 -1.92 1.62
CA VAL A 266 10.41 -2.88 1.77
C VAL A 266 10.67 -3.62 0.46
N ALA A 267 9.61 -4.15 -0.17
CA ALA A 267 9.70 -4.88 -1.44
C ALA A 267 10.21 -4.03 -2.62
N THR A 268 10.15 -2.72 -2.51
CA THR A 268 10.65 -1.78 -3.53
C THR A 268 11.94 -1.05 -3.13
N ASN A 269 12.54 -1.38 -1.99
CA ASN A 269 13.72 -0.68 -1.45
C ASN A 269 13.52 0.84 -1.34
N SER A 270 12.39 1.26 -0.79
CA SER A 270 11.99 2.68 -0.67
C SER A 270 11.76 3.14 0.77
N VAL A 271 12.50 2.57 1.72
CA VAL A 271 12.38 2.88 3.16
C VAL A 271 13.34 3.97 3.65
N LYS A 272 14.32 4.36 2.82
CA LYS A 272 15.33 5.36 3.16
C LYS A 272 14.78 6.77 3.02
N GLN A 273 15.19 7.68 3.92
CA GLN A 273 14.83 9.09 3.81
C GLN A 273 15.18 9.67 2.43
N ARG A 274 14.36 10.57 1.92
CA ARG A 274 14.42 11.20 0.60
C ARG A 274 14.21 10.22 -0.57
N THR A 275 13.78 9.01 -0.28
CA THR A 275 13.28 8.08 -1.30
C THR A 275 11.78 7.82 -1.09
N GLY A 276 11.19 7.08 -1.99
CA GLY A 276 9.80 6.68 -1.88
C GLY A 276 9.41 5.76 -3.01
N ASN A 277 8.15 5.37 -3.03
CA ASN A 277 7.59 4.61 -4.14
C ASN A 277 6.33 5.24 -4.70
N VAL A 278 6.05 4.90 -5.95
CA VAL A 278 4.80 5.22 -6.64
C VAL A 278 4.17 3.94 -7.14
N SER A 279 3.00 3.62 -6.61
CA SER A 279 2.17 2.53 -7.09
C SER A 279 1.11 3.07 -8.03
N ALA A 280 1.14 2.70 -9.32
CA ALA A 280 0.21 3.19 -10.33
C ALA A 280 -0.54 2.03 -11.01
N GLY A 281 -1.78 1.87 -10.62
CA GLY A 281 -2.76 0.91 -11.16
C GLY A 281 -4.08 1.60 -11.46
N THR A 282 -5.21 1.08 -10.98
CA THR A 282 -6.53 1.71 -11.05
C THR A 282 -6.54 3.07 -10.34
N SER A 283 -5.90 3.15 -9.19
CA SER A 283 -5.55 4.37 -8.45
C SER A 283 -4.04 4.57 -8.49
N VAL A 284 -3.56 5.72 -8.04
CA VAL A 284 -2.13 6.00 -7.87
C VAL A 284 -1.87 6.61 -6.52
N PHE A 285 -0.80 6.17 -5.87
CA PHE A 285 -0.29 6.83 -4.67
C PHE A 285 1.23 6.93 -4.71
N ALA A 286 1.72 8.01 -4.11
CA ALA A 286 3.14 8.24 -3.89
C ALA A 286 3.40 8.30 -2.39
N MET A 287 4.36 7.53 -1.91
CA MET A 287 4.83 7.53 -0.53
C MET A 287 6.25 8.05 -0.48
N ILE A 288 6.49 9.12 0.26
CA ILE A 288 7.80 9.78 0.37
C ILE A 288 8.29 9.71 1.81
N VAL A 289 9.46 9.15 2.03
CA VAL A 289 10.09 9.10 3.36
C VAL A 289 10.70 10.46 3.67
N LEU A 290 10.22 11.06 4.73
CA LEU A 290 10.56 12.43 5.14
C LEU A 290 11.82 12.48 5.99
N GLU A 291 12.60 13.56 5.85
CA GLU A 291 13.72 13.88 6.76
C GLU A 291 13.25 14.57 8.05
N LYS A 292 12.08 15.21 8.00
CA LYS A 292 11.47 15.96 9.12
C LYS A 292 9.96 15.96 9.01
N ALA A 293 9.28 16.21 10.11
CA ALA A 293 7.83 16.38 10.13
C ALA A 293 7.38 17.54 9.23
N LEU A 294 6.17 17.44 8.67
CA LEU A 294 5.54 18.54 7.93
C LEU A 294 5.25 19.72 8.86
N SER A 295 5.28 20.92 8.32
CA SER A 295 5.07 22.18 9.08
C SER A 295 3.65 22.30 9.65
N LYS A 296 2.67 21.67 9.01
CA LYS A 296 1.25 21.63 9.40
C LYS A 296 0.57 20.40 8.81
N PRO A 297 -0.61 20.02 9.32
CA PRO A 297 -1.41 18.97 8.69
C PRO A 297 -2.01 19.47 7.36
N TYR A 298 -2.07 18.54 6.39
CA TYR A 298 -2.74 18.70 5.11
C TYR A 298 -3.77 17.60 4.97
N LYS A 299 -5.00 17.94 4.61
CA LYS A 299 -6.06 16.94 4.41
C LYS A 299 -5.84 16.06 3.17
N GLU A 300 -4.99 16.53 2.25
CA GLU A 300 -4.59 15.84 1.02
C GLU A 300 -3.44 14.85 1.25
N ILE A 301 -2.76 14.92 2.40
CA ILE A 301 -1.59 14.10 2.70
C ILE A 301 -1.89 13.22 3.91
N ASP A 302 -1.84 11.92 3.71
CA ASP A 302 -1.90 10.95 4.80
C ASP A 302 -0.49 10.73 5.35
N MET A 303 -0.39 10.76 6.69
CA MET A 303 0.88 10.49 7.36
C MET A 303 0.89 9.05 7.85
N VAL A 304 1.87 8.28 7.39
CA VAL A 304 2.17 6.93 7.84
C VAL A 304 3.66 6.83 8.20
N THR A 305 4.18 5.65 8.43
CA THR A 305 5.62 5.44 8.69
C THR A 305 6.16 4.28 7.88
N THR A 306 7.49 4.24 7.71
CA THR A 306 8.18 3.01 7.31
C THR A 306 8.09 1.98 8.43
N PRO A 307 8.35 0.68 8.18
CA PRO A 307 8.47 -0.32 9.26
C PRO A 307 9.58 -0.03 10.28
N ALA A 308 10.55 0.83 9.94
CA ALA A 308 11.57 1.32 10.87
C ALA A 308 11.11 2.56 11.67
N GLY A 309 9.93 3.12 11.34
CA GLY A 309 9.30 4.24 12.03
C GLY A 309 9.70 5.63 11.54
N ASP A 310 10.32 5.74 10.35
CA ASP A 310 10.51 7.04 9.73
C ASP A 310 9.20 7.56 9.16
N ALA A 311 8.95 8.87 9.29
CA ALA A 311 7.72 9.48 8.81
C ALA A 311 7.62 9.39 7.29
N VAL A 312 6.43 9.04 6.79
CA VAL A 312 6.12 8.95 5.37
C VAL A 312 4.90 9.81 5.05
N ALA A 313 5.04 10.68 4.06
CA ALA A 313 3.92 11.43 3.49
C ALA A 313 3.36 10.67 2.28
N MET A 314 2.07 10.38 2.30
CA MET A 314 1.38 9.68 1.21
C MET A 314 0.39 10.62 0.52
N ALA A 315 0.61 10.83 -0.78
CA ALA A 315 -0.34 11.48 -1.68
C ALA A 315 -1.08 10.40 -2.49
N HIS A 316 -2.40 10.29 -2.29
CA HIS A 316 -3.23 9.27 -2.94
C HIS A 316 -4.23 9.92 -3.90
N SER A 317 -4.33 9.41 -5.13
CA SER A 317 -5.34 9.78 -6.12
C SER A 317 -6.20 8.56 -6.45
N ASN A 318 -7.52 8.76 -6.48
CA ASN A 318 -8.47 7.68 -6.75
C ASN A 318 -8.43 7.18 -8.19
N ASN A 319 -7.97 8.01 -9.12
CA ASN A 319 -8.06 7.78 -10.55
C ASN A 319 -6.67 7.75 -11.19
N CYS A 320 -6.40 6.71 -12.00
CA CYS A 320 -5.16 6.57 -12.74
C CYS A 320 -5.39 5.88 -14.09
N THR A 321 -5.17 4.56 -14.21
CA THR A 321 -5.13 3.89 -15.51
C THR A 321 -6.49 3.42 -16.05
N SER A 322 -7.60 3.61 -15.35
CA SER A 322 -8.90 3.10 -15.80
C SER A 322 -9.36 3.70 -17.13
N ASP A 323 -9.24 5.03 -17.29
CA ASP A 323 -9.59 5.71 -18.54
C ASP A 323 -8.60 5.40 -19.65
N LEU A 324 -7.31 5.36 -19.34
CA LEU A 324 -6.27 4.94 -20.28
C LEU A 324 -6.54 3.53 -20.83
N ASN A 325 -6.96 2.59 -19.98
CA ASN A 325 -7.33 1.23 -20.41
C ASN A 325 -8.57 1.24 -21.31
N ALA A 326 -9.56 2.09 -21.03
CA ALA A 326 -10.74 2.24 -21.87
C ALA A 326 -10.34 2.72 -23.30
N TRP A 327 -9.45 3.70 -23.40
CA TRP A 327 -8.91 4.14 -24.69
C TRP A 327 -8.10 3.07 -25.41
N VAL A 328 -7.27 2.31 -24.71
CA VAL A 328 -6.54 1.18 -25.31
C VAL A 328 -7.51 0.13 -25.87
N ASN A 329 -8.64 -0.14 -25.18
CA ASN A 329 -9.68 -1.03 -25.67
C ASN A 329 -10.36 -0.50 -26.95
N VAL A 330 -10.56 0.81 -27.09
CA VAL A 330 -11.08 1.40 -28.34
C VAL A 330 -10.11 1.14 -29.49
N PHE A 331 -8.79 1.28 -29.28
CA PHE A 331 -7.79 0.94 -30.30
C PHE A 331 -7.76 -0.57 -30.62
N LYS A 332 -7.98 -1.44 -29.61
CA LYS A 332 -8.15 -2.88 -29.83
C LYS A 332 -9.35 -3.14 -30.76
N GLU A 333 -10.52 -2.61 -30.43
CA GLU A 333 -11.74 -2.78 -31.23
C GLU A 333 -11.56 -2.26 -32.66
N PHE A 334 -10.87 -1.13 -32.83
CA PHE A 334 -10.52 -0.61 -34.17
C PHE A 334 -9.64 -1.59 -34.97
N ALA A 335 -8.58 -2.11 -34.34
CA ALA A 335 -7.69 -3.08 -35.00
C ALA A 335 -8.42 -4.37 -35.37
N GLU A 336 -9.28 -4.89 -34.47
CA GLU A 336 -10.13 -6.06 -34.75
C GLU A 336 -11.12 -5.80 -35.89
N ALA A 337 -11.74 -4.60 -35.93
CA ALA A 337 -12.62 -4.20 -37.05
C ALA A 337 -11.89 -4.11 -38.39
N MET A 338 -10.58 -3.83 -38.36
CA MET A 338 -9.70 -3.88 -39.55
C MET A 338 -9.24 -5.30 -39.91
N GLY A 339 -9.68 -6.34 -39.18
CA GLY A 339 -9.34 -7.73 -39.39
C GLY A 339 -7.97 -8.15 -38.87
N MET A 340 -7.41 -7.41 -37.89
CA MET A 340 -6.12 -7.72 -37.27
C MET A 340 -6.33 -8.56 -36.00
N GLU A 341 -5.48 -9.56 -35.79
CA GLU A 341 -5.34 -10.19 -34.46
C GLU A 341 -4.59 -9.25 -33.51
N VAL A 342 -5.12 -9.08 -32.31
CA VAL A 342 -4.56 -8.14 -31.32
C VAL A 342 -3.93 -8.88 -30.14
N ASP A 343 -2.61 -8.78 -30.04
CA ASP A 343 -1.88 -9.06 -28.81
C ASP A 343 -1.91 -7.81 -27.92
N MET A 344 -2.52 -7.91 -26.74
CA MET A 344 -2.68 -6.77 -25.81
C MET A 344 -1.34 -6.23 -25.32
N ASN A 345 -0.34 -7.08 -25.07
CA ASN A 345 0.98 -6.61 -24.63
C ASN A 345 1.67 -5.80 -25.73
N LYS A 346 1.56 -6.25 -26.97
CA LYS A 346 2.06 -5.52 -28.14
C LYS A 346 1.31 -4.22 -28.36
N LEU A 347 -0.01 -4.20 -28.17
CA LEU A 347 -0.83 -3.01 -28.31
C LEU A 347 -0.44 -1.96 -27.25
N PHE A 348 -0.41 -2.34 -25.97
CA PHE A 348 0.06 -1.45 -24.90
C PHE A 348 1.47 -0.93 -25.18
N GLY A 349 2.39 -1.82 -25.51
CA GLY A 349 3.77 -1.44 -25.84
C GLY A 349 3.85 -0.44 -26.98
N THR A 350 3.08 -0.65 -28.07
CA THR A 350 3.04 0.24 -29.23
C THR A 350 2.49 1.62 -28.85
N LEU A 351 1.35 1.68 -28.18
CA LEU A 351 0.69 2.93 -27.81
C LEU A 351 1.50 3.73 -26.78
N TYR A 352 2.07 3.05 -25.78
CA TYR A 352 2.88 3.69 -24.75
C TYR A 352 4.18 4.26 -25.31
N ASN A 353 4.92 3.48 -26.11
CA ASN A 353 6.13 3.99 -26.76
C ASN A 353 5.81 5.13 -27.73
N LYS A 354 4.65 5.10 -28.40
CA LYS A 354 4.21 6.20 -29.27
C LYS A 354 4.04 7.52 -28.50
N ALA A 355 3.64 7.47 -27.25
CA ALA A 355 3.51 8.66 -26.38
C ALA A 355 4.83 9.41 -26.21
N LEU A 356 5.97 8.71 -26.20
CA LEU A 356 7.29 9.37 -26.04
C LEU A 356 7.70 10.21 -27.27
N GLU A 357 7.07 10.00 -28.42
CA GLU A 357 7.28 10.78 -29.64
C GLU A 357 6.43 12.08 -29.66
N GLY A 358 5.52 12.26 -28.70
CA GLY A 358 4.66 13.43 -28.60
C GLY A 358 5.40 14.69 -28.18
N ASP A 359 4.77 15.86 -28.43
CA ASP A 359 5.28 17.12 -27.90
C ASP A 359 5.35 17.06 -26.37
N PRO A 360 6.39 17.60 -25.72
CA PRO A 360 6.57 17.51 -24.27
C PRO A 360 5.37 18.04 -23.44
N ASP A 361 4.65 19.03 -23.96
CA ASP A 361 3.43 19.62 -23.36
C ASP A 361 2.12 18.93 -23.83
N CYS A 362 2.21 17.78 -24.51
CA CYS A 362 1.08 17.09 -25.13
C CYS A 362 0.41 17.85 -26.29
N GLY A 363 1.10 18.81 -26.93
CA GLY A 363 0.58 19.57 -28.05
C GLY A 363 -0.68 20.39 -27.72
N GLY A 364 -0.82 20.86 -26.50
CA GLY A 364 -1.98 21.64 -26.06
C GLY A 364 -3.23 20.81 -25.77
N LEU A 365 -3.15 19.49 -25.69
CA LEU A 365 -4.27 18.62 -25.32
C LEU A 365 -4.44 18.57 -23.78
N LEU A 366 -5.66 18.21 -23.34
CA LEU A 366 -6.02 18.05 -21.95
C LEU A 366 -6.96 16.87 -21.76
N SER A 367 -6.81 16.10 -20.70
CA SER A 367 -7.78 15.10 -20.29
C SER A 367 -7.88 14.99 -18.76
N TYR A 368 -9.01 14.48 -18.30
CA TYR A 368 -9.27 14.08 -16.92
C TYR A 368 -9.71 12.63 -16.93
N CYS A 369 -9.04 11.79 -16.13
CA CYS A 369 -9.31 10.35 -16.04
C CYS A 369 -10.27 10.01 -14.88
N TYR A 370 -11.13 10.92 -14.48
CA TYR A 370 -11.96 10.81 -13.26
C TYR A 370 -13.17 9.89 -13.49
N PHE A 371 -12.99 8.61 -13.22
CA PHE A 371 -14.07 7.63 -13.13
C PHE A 371 -14.85 7.70 -11.80
N SER A 372 -14.23 8.28 -10.77
CA SER A 372 -14.81 8.52 -9.45
C SER A 372 -14.44 9.91 -8.96
N GLY A 373 -14.93 10.28 -7.78
CA GLY A 373 -14.49 11.49 -7.13
C GLY A 373 -12.96 11.53 -6.95
N GLU A 374 -12.41 12.76 -6.96
CA GLU A 374 -10.98 13.00 -6.80
C GLU A 374 -10.73 14.07 -5.74
N HIS A 375 -10.44 13.62 -4.53
CA HIS A 375 -10.27 14.50 -3.37
C HIS A 375 -9.09 15.48 -3.51
N MET A 376 -8.03 15.07 -4.24
CA MET A 376 -6.87 15.94 -4.50
C MET A 376 -7.23 17.23 -5.21
N THR A 377 -8.29 17.20 -6.02
CA THR A 377 -8.78 18.36 -6.78
C THR A 377 -10.19 18.79 -6.35
N GLY A 378 -10.73 18.23 -5.26
CA GLY A 378 -11.98 18.64 -4.64
C GLY A 378 -13.24 18.21 -5.37
N PHE A 379 -13.25 17.01 -5.96
CA PHE A 379 -14.39 16.41 -6.63
C PHE A 379 -14.95 15.22 -5.85
N GLU A 380 -16.27 15.20 -5.61
CA GLU A 380 -16.98 14.05 -5.03
C GLU A 380 -17.38 13.03 -6.11
N GLU A 381 -17.62 13.48 -7.32
CA GLU A 381 -17.87 12.68 -8.52
C GLU A 381 -16.94 13.10 -9.63
N GLY A 382 -16.71 12.23 -10.62
CA GLY A 382 -15.88 12.54 -11.79
C GLY A 382 -16.57 12.23 -13.11
N ARG A 383 -16.02 12.78 -14.18
CA ARG A 383 -16.36 12.47 -15.58
C ARG A 383 -15.08 12.34 -16.39
N PRO A 384 -14.80 11.19 -17.01
CA PRO A 384 -13.68 11.12 -17.94
C PRO A 384 -13.90 12.09 -19.11
N LEU A 385 -12.96 13.01 -19.29
CA LEU A 385 -13.05 14.05 -20.32
C LEU A 385 -11.78 14.12 -21.15
N PHE A 386 -11.96 14.37 -22.44
CA PHE A 386 -10.89 14.73 -23.36
C PHE A 386 -11.22 16.08 -24.01
N VAL A 387 -10.31 17.05 -23.87
CA VAL A 387 -10.54 18.44 -24.29
C VAL A 387 -9.40 18.90 -25.22
N ARG A 388 -9.74 19.61 -26.27
CA ARG A 388 -8.78 20.22 -27.19
C ARG A 388 -9.31 21.54 -27.77
N SER A 389 -8.40 22.44 -28.11
CA SER A 389 -8.71 23.63 -28.90
C SER A 389 -8.48 23.39 -30.40
N PRO A 390 -8.96 24.27 -31.28
CA PRO A 390 -8.66 24.19 -32.72
C PRO A 390 -7.16 24.20 -33.03
N GLU A 391 -6.35 24.84 -32.19
CA GLU A 391 -4.89 24.98 -32.36
C GLU A 391 -4.11 23.80 -31.80
N SER A 392 -4.75 22.92 -31.01
CA SER A 392 -4.09 21.75 -30.43
C SER A 392 -3.58 20.79 -31.51
N LYS A 393 -2.37 20.27 -31.32
CA LYS A 393 -1.78 19.27 -32.22
C LYS A 393 -2.33 17.88 -31.89
N PHE A 394 -3.44 17.52 -32.50
CA PHE A 394 -4.11 16.24 -32.25
C PHE A 394 -3.48 15.11 -33.09
N THR A 395 -2.50 14.44 -32.52
CA THR A 395 -1.82 13.26 -33.08
C THR A 395 -1.96 12.07 -32.11
N LEU A 396 -1.75 10.85 -32.58
CA LEU A 396 -1.74 9.65 -31.72
C LEU A 396 -0.69 9.77 -30.61
N ALA A 397 0.49 10.32 -30.91
CA ALA A 397 1.56 10.51 -29.95
C ALA A 397 1.15 11.47 -28.82
N ASN A 398 0.63 12.65 -29.17
CA ASN A 398 0.14 13.63 -28.19
C ASN A 398 -1.08 13.13 -27.42
N PHE A 399 -2.00 12.42 -28.08
CA PHE A 399 -3.15 11.80 -27.43
C PHE A 399 -2.73 10.80 -26.34
N MET A 400 -1.82 9.90 -26.67
CA MET A 400 -1.35 8.90 -25.73
C MET A 400 -0.52 9.52 -24.61
N ARG A 401 0.32 10.50 -24.91
CA ARG A 401 1.06 11.25 -23.88
C ARG A 401 0.14 11.97 -22.92
N THR A 402 -0.93 12.63 -23.41
CA THR A 402 -1.95 13.28 -22.58
C THR A 402 -2.60 12.29 -21.61
N ASN A 403 -2.99 11.11 -22.10
CA ASN A 403 -3.62 10.10 -21.24
C ASN A 403 -2.65 9.49 -20.22
N LEU A 404 -1.36 9.38 -20.52
CA LEU A 404 -0.35 8.97 -19.54
C LEU A 404 -0.07 10.08 -18.50
N TYR A 405 -0.04 11.34 -18.91
CA TYR A 405 0.16 12.47 -18.01
C TYR A 405 -0.99 12.64 -17.04
N THR A 406 -2.23 12.54 -17.51
CA THR A 406 -3.41 12.68 -16.65
C THR A 406 -3.51 11.58 -15.58
N CYS A 407 -2.95 10.38 -15.84
CA CYS A 407 -2.83 9.32 -14.82
C CYS A 407 -2.06 9.78 -13.57
N LEU A 408 -1.14 10.73 -13.73
CA LEU A 408 -0.32 11.26 -12.64
C LEU A 408 -0.76 12.65 -12.17
N GLY A 409 -1.71 13.29 -12.87
CA GLY A 409 -2.08 14.69 -12.65
C GLY A 409 -2.54 14.98 -11.23
N ALA A 410 -3.53 14.27 -10.73
CA ALA A 410 -4.05 14.49 -9.38
C ALA A 410 -3.02 14.13 -8.29
N MET A 411 -2.27 13.04 -8.45
CA MET A 411 -1.15 12.71 -7.54
C MET A 411 -0.10 13.84 -7.51
N ARG A 412 0.23 14.42 -8.66
CA ARG A 412 1.19 15.54 -8.72
C ARG A 412 0.69 16.78 -7.97
N VAL A 413 -0.64 17.02 -7.91
CA VAL A 413 -1.20 18.09 -7.06
C VAL A 413 -0.84 17.86 -5.59
N GLY A 414 -0.99 16.63 -5.10
CA GLY A 414 -0.56 16.26 -3.74
C GLY A 414 0.96 16.40 -3.55
N LEU A 415 1.77 15.93 -4.51
CA LEU A 415 3.23 16.05 -4.44
C LEU A 415 3.71 17.52 -4.46
N ASN A 416 2.99 18.44 -5.11
CA ASN A 416 3.33 19.85 -5.07
C ASN A 416 3.26 20.43 -3.64
N ILE A 417 2.38 19.90 -2.77
CA ILE A 417 2.38 20.27 -1.36
C ILE A 417 3.73 19.93 -0.72
N LEU A 418 4.24 18.74 -0.96
CA LEU A 418 5.50 18.27 -0.39
C LEU A 418 6.70 19.02 -0.99
N ILE A 419 6.74 19.16 -2.31
CA ILE A 419 7.89 19.73 -3.03
C ILE A 419 7.94 21.27 -2.89
N ASP A 420 6.81 21.95 -3.16
CA ASP A 420 6.79 23.41 -3.27
C ASP A 420 6.52 24.11 -1.93
N GLN A 421 5.67 23.55 -1.06
CA GLN A 421 5.30 24.16 0.21
C GLN A 421 6.19 23.67 1.37
N GLU A 422 6.44 22.36 1.46
CA GLU A 422 7.23 21.75 2.53
C GLU A 422 8.72 21.60 2.19
N HIS A 423 9.10 21.86 0.93
CA HIS A 423 10.47 21.76 0.43
C HIS A 423 11.11 20.38 0.68
N VAL A 424 10.31 19.32 0.57
CA VAL A 424 10.75 17.93 0.67
C VAL A 424 11.67 17.63 -0.51
N LYS A 425 12.84 17.07 -0.22
CA LYS A 425 13.78 16.60 -1.23
C LYS A 425 13.53 15.15 -1.56
N ILE A 426 13.57 14.83 -2.83
CA ILE A 426 13.40 13.47 -3.35
C ILE A 426 14.67 13.13 -4.15
N ASP A 427 15.44 12.15 -3.69
CA ASP A 427 16.63 11.70 -4.38
C ASP A 427 16.32 10.63 -5.42
N ARG A 428 15.30 9.79 -5.15
CA ARG A 428 14.87 8.71 -6.03
C ARG A 428 13.47 8.22 -5.65
N LEU A 429 12.66 7.88 -6.66
CA LEU A 429 11.41 7.13 -6.49
C LEU A 429 11.49 5.77 -7.15
N LEU A 430 10.73 4.82 -6.62
CA LEU A 430 10.57 3.50 -7.20
C LEU A 430 9.16 3.32 -7.73
N GLY A 431 9.04 3.07 -9.03
CA GLY A 431 7.77 2.88 -9.73
C GLY A 431 7.38 1.40 -9.76
N HIS A 432 6.11 1.10 -9.47
CA HIS A 432 5.54 -0.23 -9.69
C HIS A 432 4.04 -0.15 -10.06
N GLY A 433 3.49 -1.28 -10.52
CA GLY A 433 2.10 -1.35 -10.97
C GLY A 433 1.95 -1.29 -12.50
N GLY A 434 0.70 -1.24 -12.95
CA GLY A 434 0.35 -1.38 -14.38
C GLY A 434 0.99 -0.37 -15.31
N LEU A 435 1.14 0.88 -14.85
CA LEU A 435 1.74 1.97 -15.64
C LEU A 435 3.21 1.68 -16.04
N PHE A 436 3.93 0.89 -15.23
CA PHE A 436 5.35 0.59 -15.42
C PHE A 436 5.62 -0.71 -16.19
N LYS A 437 4.59 -1.46 -16.61
CA LYS A 437 4.76 -2.71 -17.35
C LYS A 437 5.43 -2.51 -18.71
N THR A 438 5.17 -1.40 -19.39
CA THR A 438 5.90 -1.03 -20.60
C THR A 438 7.22 -0.40 -20.22
N LYS A 439 8.32 -1.13 -20.49
CA LYS A 439 9.67 -0.73 -20.08
C LYS A 439 10.00 0.69 -20.53
N GLY A 440 10.44 1.51 -19.58
CA GLY A 440 10.95 2.86 -19.80
C GLY A 440 9.88 3.95 -19.93
N VAL A 441 8.65 3.65 -20.36
CA VAL A 441 7.67 4.70 -20.69
C VAL A 441 7.08 5.34 -19.43
N GLY A 442 6.33 4.59 -18.62
CA GLY A 442 5.78 5.12 -17.37
C GLY A 442 6.87 5.63 -16.43
N GLN A 443 8.04 5.00 -16.48
CA GLN A 443 9.22 5.37 -15.71
C GLN A 443 9.74 6.77 -16.09
N GLN A 444 9.92 7.06 -17.39
CA GLN A 444 10.36 8.37 -17.86
C GLN A 444 9.32 9.46 -17.57
N ILE A 445 8.04 9.15 -17.83
CA ILE A 445 6.95 10.10 -17.57
C ILE A 445 6.88 10.46 -16.08
N LEU A 446 7.06 9.48 -15.19
CA LEU A 446 7.10 9.76 -13.75
C LEU A 446 8.35 10.57 -13.38
N ALA A 447 9.53 10.23 -13.92
CA ALA A 447 10.76 10.97 -13.65
C ALA A 447 10.62 12.45 -14.03
N ASP A 448 10.04 12.71 -15.21
CA ASP A 448 9.76 14.07 -15.67
C ASP A 448 8.70 14.77 -14.79
N ALA A 449 7.65 14.03 -14.43
CA ALA A 449 6.57 14.55 -13.59
C ALA A 449 7.03 15.01 -12.21
N VAL A 450 7.99 14.31 -11.59
CA VAL A 450 8.46 14.61 -10.22
C VAL A 450 9.82 15.32 -10.19
N ASN A 451 10.46 15.48 -11.35
CA ASN A 451 11.81 16.03 -11.51
C ASN A 451 12.84 15.32 -10.60
N ALA A 452 12.78 13.99 -10.55
CA ALA A 452 13.69 13.16 -9.78
C ALA A 452 13.92 11.81 -10.47
N PRO A 453 15.06 11.13 -10.24
CA PRO A 453 15.33 9.80 -10.77
C PRO A 453 14.24 8.80 -10.36
N VAL A 454 13.82 7.97 -11.31
CA VAL A 454 12.86 6.89 -11.07
C VAL A 454 13.47 5.54 -11.42
N SER A 455 13.41 4.60 -10.47
CA SER A 455 13.84 3.22 -10.65
C SER A 455 12.64 2.29 -10.77
N VAL A 456 12.78 1.23 -11.56
CA VAL A 456 11.83 0.11 -11.63
C VAL A 456 12.60 -1.18 -11.38
N MET A 457 12.22 -1.90 -10.33
CA MET A 457 12.89 -3.14 -9.92
C MET A 457 12.28 -4.34 -10.65
N SER A 458 13.09 -5.35 -10.97
CA SER A 458 12.62 -6.60 -11.56
C SER A 458 11.74 -7.41 -10.61
N THR A 459 11.91 -7.24 -9.30
CA THR A 459 11.19 -7.91 -8.22
C THR A 459 9.90 -7.19 -7.78
N ALA A 460 9.58 -6.05 -8.38
CA ALA A 460 8.40 -5.25 -8.01
C ALA A 460 7.06 -5.99 -8.11
N GLY A 461 7.00 -7.15 -8.78
CA GLY A 461 5.82 -8.01 -8.91
C GLY A 461 5.59 -8.95 -7.72
N GLU A 462 6.55 -9.10 -6.80
CA GLU A 462 6.42 -10.05 -5.68
C GLU A 462 5.54 -9.50 -4.53
N GLY A 463 5.44 -8.18 -4.41
CA GLY A 463 4.50 -7.50 -3.52
C GLY A 463 4.81 -7.60 -2.02
N GLY A 464 3.80 -7.31 -1.20
CA GLY A 464 3.94 -7.22 0.24
C GLY A 464 4.22 -8.55 0.93
N ALA A 465 3.82 -9.69 0.35
CA ALA A 465 4.17 -11.01 0.89
C ALA A 465 5.69 -11.25 0.89
N TRP A 466 6.38 -10.81 -0.16
CA TRP A 466 7.85 -10.81 -0.19
C TRP A 466 8.41 -9.77 0.79
N GLY A 467 7.83 -8.56 0.83
CA GLY A 467 8.25 -7.52 1.76
C GLY A 467 8.20 -7.96 3.22
N ILE A 468 7.15 -8.65 3.65
CA ILE A 468 7.06 -9.17 5.03
C ILE A 468 8.00 -10.37 5.25
N ALA A 469 8.27 -11.19 4.23
CA ALA A 469 9.31 -12.23 4.31
C ALA A 469 10.70 -11.61 4.51
N LEU A 470 11.00 -10.48 3.86
CA LEU A 470 12.24 -9.72 4.05
C LEU A 470 12.33 -9.13 5.47
N LEU A 471 11.23 -8.62 6.03
CA LEU A 471 11.20 -8.16 7.43
C LEU A 471 11.40 -9.31 8.41
N ALA A 472 10.87 -10.50 8.11
CA ALA A 472 11.11 -11.70 8.90
C ALA A 472 12.59 -12.14 8.81
N ALA A 473 13.19 -12.11 7.62
CA ALA A 473 14.62 -12.36 7.45
C ALA A 473 15.47 -11.31 8.18
N TYR A 474 15.14 -10.03 8.07
CA TYR A 474 15.84 -8.95 8.78
C TYR A 474 15.86 -9.17 10.30
N LEU A 475 14.78 -9.69 10.89
CA LEU A 475 14.75 -10.01 12.33
C LEU A 475 15.91 -10.92 12.75
N VAL A 476 16.21 -11.95 11.95
CA VAL A 476 17.16 -13.02 12.33
C VAL A 476 18.54 -12.88 11.69
N ASP A 477 18.68 -12.17 10.58
CA ASP A 477 19.91 -12.11 9.79
C ASP A 477 20.66 -10.78 9.93
N LYS A 478 20.01 -9.73 10.45
CA LYS A 478 20.65 -8.41 10.61
C LYS A 478 21.86 -8.47 11.53
N LYS A 479 22.88 -7.70 11.20
CA LYS A 479 24.05 -7.51 12.06
C LYS A 479 23.73 -6.53 13.18
N ASP A 480 24.53 -6.56 14.23
CA ASP A 480 24.42 -5.61 15.33
C ASP A 480 24.56 -4.17 14.81
N GLY A 481 23.53 -3.36 15.05
CA GLY A 481 23.49 -1.95 14.64
C GLY A 481 23.11 -1.72 13.17
N GLU A 482 22.90 -2.76 12.37
CA GLU A 482 22.48 -2.63 10.96
C GLU A 482 21.03 -2.15 10.87
N THR A 483 20.82 -1.05 10.15
CA THR A 483 19.48 -0.50 9.90
C THR A 483 18.75 -1.28 8.80
N LEU A 484 17.43 -1.10 8.71
CA LEU A 484 16.62 -1.78 7.69
C LEU A 484 17.05 -1.39 6.27
N ASP A 485 17.30 -0.10 6.02
CA ASP A 485 17.75 0.39 4.71
C ASP A 485 19.14 -0.15 4.35
N GLU A 486 20.08 -0.23 5.31
CA GLU A 486 21.39 -0.84 5.10
C GLU A 486 21.29 -2.34 4.78
N PHE A 487 20.43 -3.08 5.48
CA PHE A 487 20.17 -4.49 5.19
C PHE A 487 19.60 -4.69 3.78
N LEU A 488 18.62 -3.88 3.41
CA LEU A 488 18.03 -3.95 2.07
C LEU A 488 19.07 -3.61 0.98
N ASP A 489 19.80 -2.51 1.13
CA ASP A 489 20.78 -2.07 0.15
C ASP A 489 21.94 -3.09 0.00
N ASN A 490 22.48 -3.61 1.12
CA ASN A 490 23.70 -4.42 1.12
C ASN A 490 23.46 -5.93 0.94
N CYS A 491 22.26 -6.43 1.31
CA CYS A 491 21.99 -7.86 1.32
C CYS A 491 20.95 -8.25 0.27
N VAL A 492 19.79 -7.57 0.26
CA VAL A 492 18.66 -7.96 -0.59
C VAL A 492 18.80 -7.46 -2.02
N PHE A 493 19.10 -6.17 -2.17
CA PHE A 493 19.18 -5.51 -3.47
C PHE A 493 20.60 -5.31 -3.98
N ALA A 494 21.61 -5.86 -3.29
CA ALA A 494 23.00 -5.78 -3.72
C ALA A 494 23.20 -6.32 -5.14
N GLY A 495 23.61 -5.45 -6.07
CA GLY A 495 23.82 -5.82 -7.48
C GLY A 495 22.54 -5.96 -8.32
N ASN A 496 21.36 -5.64 -7.77
CA ASN A 496 20.09 -5.66 -8.49
C ASN A 496 19.41 -4.27 -8.42
N GLU A 497 20.00 -3.30 -9.08
CA GLU A 497 19.52 -1.90 -9.05
C GLU A 497 18.30 -1.66 -9.95
N GLY A 498 17.86 -2.66 -10.70
CA GLY A 498 16.80 -2.49 -11.69
C GLY A 498 17.22 -1.55 -12.83
N SER A 499 16.26 -0.82 -13.39
CA SER A 499 16.54 0.26 -14.36
C SER A 499 16.22 1.61 -13.71
N THR A 500 17.14 2.58 -13.84
CA THR A 500 16.92 3.96 -13.37
C THR A 500 16.94 4.90 -14.56
N LEU A 501 15.97 5.82 -14.62
CA LEU A 501 15.92 6.91 -15.60
C LEU A 501 15.90 8.24 -14.86
N ASP A 502 16.75 9.16 -15.34
CA ASP A 502 16.79 10.54 -14.87
C ASP A 502 15.70 11.36 -15.56
N PRO A 503 15.21 12.45 -14.93
CA PRO A 503 14.28 13.37 -15.58
C PRO A 503 14.95 14.07 -16.77
N GLU A 504 14.20 14.23 -17.85
CA GLU A 504 14.62 14.99 -19.02
C GLU A 504 14.16 16.45 -18.90
N PRO A 505 15.03 17.47 -19.04
CA PRO A 505 14.65 18.88 -18.84
C PRO A 505 13.45 19.34 -19.67
N GLU A 506 13.37 18.92 -20.94
CA GLU A 506 12.23 19.22 -21.81
C GLU A 506 10.96 18.48 -21.38
N GLY A 507 11.09 17.24 -20.86
CA GLY A 507 9.99 16.47 -20.30
C GLY A 507 9.44 17.11 -19.04
N VAL A 508 10.31 17.53 -18.12
CA VAL A 508 9.94 18.25 -16.88
C VAL A 508 9.19 19.53 -17.22
N LYS A 509 9.73 20.35 -18.14
CA LYS A 509 9.08 21.57 -18.59
C LYS A 509 7.70 21.29 -19.19
N GLY A 510 7.62 20.34 -20.12
CA GLY A 510 6.37 19.98 -20.77
C GLY A 510 5.32 19.43 -19.83
N PHE A 511 5.73 18.61 -18.83
CA PHE A 511 4.81 18.14 -17.80
C PHE A 511 4.27 19.29 -16.93
N ASN A 512 5.11 20.26 -16.55
CA ASN A 512 4.66 21.42 -15.82
C ASN A 512 3.68 22.30 -16.64
N GLU A 513 3.95 22.52 -17.93
CA GLU A 513 3.02 23.22 -18.83
C GLU A 513 1.67 22.48 -18.98
N PHE A 514 1.71 21.14 -19.01
CA PHE A 514 0.49 20.32 -18.94
C PHE A 514 -0.24 20.51 -17.61
N MET A 515 0.46 20.50 -16.48
CA MET A 515 -0.15 20.68 -15.15
C MET A 515 -0.77 22.06 -14.97
N ASP A 516 -0.18 23.11 -15.51
CA ASP A 516 -0.78 24.46 -15.51
C ASP A 516 -2.13 24.45 -16.26
N ARG A 517 -2.19 23.78 -17.41
CA ARG A 517 -3.40 23.60 -18.20
C ARG A 517 -4.41 22.70 -17.46
N TYR A 518 -3.94 21.61 -16.82
CA TYR A 518 -4.75 20.69 -16.05
C TYR A 518 -5.47 21.39 -14.89
N LEU A 519 -4.75 22.18 -14.10
CA LEU A 519 -5.32 22.94 -12.98
C LEU A 519 -6.26 24.05 -13.44
N THR A 520 -5.88 24.80 -14.48
CA THR A 520 -6.70 25.86 -15.05
C THR A 520 -7.99 25.31 -15.67
N GLY A 521 -7.97 24.09 -16.19
CA GLY A 521 -9.10 23.43 -16.83
C GLY A 521 -10.08 22.74 -15.88
N LEU A 522 -9.81 22.60 -14.57
CA LEU A 522 -10.71 21.97 -13.60
C LEU A 522 -12.16 22.50 -13.61
N PRO A 523 -12.45 23.77 -13.89
CA PRO A 523 -13.83 24.25 -14.07
C PRO A 523 -14.60 23.53 -15.19
N ILE A 524 -13.93 22.98 -16.22
CA ILE A 524 -14.56 22.20 -17.29
C ILE A 524 -15.06 20.86 -16.71
N GLU A 525 -14.23 20.18 -15.93
CA GLU A 525 -14.61 18.95 -15.23
C GLU A 525 -15.77 19.20 -14.26
N ARG A 526 -15.73 20.32 -13.53
CA ARG A 526 -16.82 20.70 -12.62
C ARG A 526 -18.13 20.93 -13.37
N ALA A 527 -18.09 21.64 -14.49
CA ALA A 527 -19.27 21.84 -15.32
C ALA A 527 -19.83 20.51 -15.87
N ALA A 528 -18.96 19.55 -16.22
CA ALA A 528 -19.38 18.24 -16.67
C ALA A 528 -20.07 17.43 -15.55
N VAL A 529 -19.54 17.46 -14.33
CA VAL A 529 -20.17 16.82 -13.16
C VAL A 529 -21.52 17.46 -12.83
N GLU A 530 -21.61 18.79 -12.82
CA GLU A 530 -22.81 19.56 -12.47
C GLU A 530 -23.90 19.48 -13.55
N SER A 531 -23.56 19.18 -14.79
CA SER A 531 -24.50 19.16 -15.93
C SER A 531 -25.62 18.11 -15.81
N LYS A 532 -25.45 17.07 -15.00
CA LYS A 532 -26.44 15.98 -14.74
C LYS A 532 -27.08 15.41 -16.02
N ILE A 533 -26.31 15.27 -17.08
CA ILE A 533 -26.76 14.70 -18.36
C ILE A 533 -26.77 13.17 -18.38
N TRP A 534 -26.33 12.53 -17.30
CA TRP A 534 -26.26 11.07 -17.11
C TRP A 534 -27.15 10.63 -15.95
#